data_2c48fec053f269247841e7b0706006d3
#
_entry.id   2c48fec053f269247841e7b0706006d3
#
_cell.length_a   1.000
_cell.length_b   1.000
_cell.length_c   1.000
_cell.angle_alpha   90.00
_cell.angle_beta   90.00
_cell.angle_gamma   90.00
#
_symmetry.space_group_name_H-M   'P 1'
#
loop_
_entity.id
_entity.type
_entity.pdbx_description
1 polymer ?
#
loop_
_entity_poly.entity_id
_entity_poly.type
_entity_poly.pdbx_seq_one_letter_code
_entity_poly.pdbx_strand_id
1 'polypeptide(L)'
;MRDEDVLLPSYRDNAALLWRGVKMEEILLYWGGDERGSRFSGPPHDFPYCIPVGLQAPHAAGVAFAFKLRKEPRVAVCLFGDGATSKGDLWEAMNFAGVQKLPVVFVANNNQWAISVPLRLQTASETIAQKAIAAGFVGEQVDGNDVIAVRAAAEEAIAAARAGEGPRLIEALTYRLGDHTTADDAGRYRPPEEVQAHWKEEPIARLRAYLVSQNAWTKAQEEALAIECQARVDAAVERYLATAPQPAVTMFDHLYAELPEAYAKQREELQETELQEKELEENTPAGKPHA
;
A
#
# COMPACT_ATOMS: atom_id res chain seq x y z
N MET A 1 14.34 5.36 -4.22
CA MET A 1 14.42 5.61 -2.76
C MET A 1 15.73 5.01 -2.24
N ARG A 2 16.29 5.58 -1.15
CA ARG A 2 17.36 5.01 -0.34
C ARG A 2 16.77 4.29 0.87
N ASP A 3 17.56 3.51 1.58
CA ASP A 3 17.07 2.77 2.76
C ASP A 3 16.63 3.70 3.90
N GLU A 4 17.30 4.86 4.04
CA GLU A 4 16.96 5.88 5.03
C GLU A 4 15.72 6.72 4.68
N ASP A 5 15.24 6.71 3.44
CA ASP A 5 13.98 7.35 3.05
C ASP A 5 12.80 6.62 3.70
N VAL A 6 11.65 7.26 3.76
CA VAL A 6 10.46 6.68 4.38
C VAL A 6 9.35 6.51 3.36
N LEU A 7 8.84 5.29 3.24
CA LEU A 7 7.66 4.95 2.45
C LEU A 7 6.41 5.01 3.34
N LEU A 8 5.38 5.69 2.85
CA LEU A 8 4.04 5.68 3.42
C LEU A 8 3.09 5.08 2.36
N PRO A 9 2.85 3.76 2.43
CA PRO A 9 2.08 3.05 1.42
C PRO A 9 0.58 3.24 1.59
N SER A 10 -0.17 2.98 0.53
CA SER A 10 -1.57 2.61 0.62
C SER A 10 -1.70 1.08 0.75
N TYR A 11 -2.93 0.60 0.91
CA TYR A 11 -3.22 -0.83 1.08
C TYR A 11 -3.02 -1.71 -0.19
N ARG A 12 -2.57 -1.14 -1.33
CA ARG A 12 -2.34 -1.89 -2.58
C ARG A 12 -0.88 -1.98 -2.99
N ASP A 13 0.02 -1.34 -2.27
CA ASP A 13 1.41 -1.15 -2.69
C ASP A 13 2.33 -2.31 -2.29
N ASN A 14 1.80 -3.55 -2.36
CA ASN A 14 2.52 -4.77 -1.97
C ASN A 14 3.87 -4.91 -2.67
N ALA A 15 3.95 -4.59 -3.96
CA ALA A 15 5.19 -4.69 -4.71
C ALA A 15 6.27 -3.73 -4.19
N ALA A 16 5.88 -2.50 -3.82
CA ALA A 16 6.79 -1.53 -3.23
C ALA A 16 7.30 -1.99 -1.86
N LEU A 17 6.42 -2.56 -1.03
CA LEU A 17 6.78 -3.11 0.27
C LEU A 17 7.72 -4.32 0.15
N LEU A 18 7.42 -5.27 -0.74
CA LEU A 18 8.29 -6.41 -1.01
C LEU A 18 9.68 -5.97 -1.49
N TRP A 19 9.73 -4.96 -2.38
CA TRP A 19 10.99 -4.38 -2.84
C TRP A 19 11.78 -3.72 -1.72
N ARG A 20 11.10 -3.16 -0.72
CA ARG A 20 11.68 -2.57 0.49
C ARG A 20 12.02 -3.59 1.57
N GLY A 21 11.84 -4.89 1.32
CA GLY A 21 12.24 -5.98 2.20
C GLY A 21 11.17 -6.47 3.19
N VAL A 22 9.93 -6.01 3.07
CA VAL A 22 8.80 -6.60 3.79
C VAL A 22 8.56 -8.02 3.28
N LYS A 23 8.32 -8.96 4.17
CA LYS A 23 8.12 -10.35 3.80
C LYS A 23 6.67 -10.61 3.38
N MET A 24 6.48 -11.58 2.46
CA MET A 24 5.13 -11.94 2.00
C MET A 24 4.24 -12.43 3.14
N GLU A 25 4.77 -13.22 4.06
CA GLU A 25 4.03 -13.71 5.23
C GLU A 25 3.55 -12.58 6.16
N GLU A 26 4.26 -11.47 6.26
CA GLU A 26 3.83 -10.29 7.03
C GLU A 26 2.63 -9.62 6.36
N ILE A 27 2.64 -9.54 5.02
CA ILE A 27 1.51 -9.04 4.23
C ILE A 27 0.30 -9.97 4.39
N LEU A 28 0.51 -11.29 4.35
CA LEU A 28 -0.56 -12.28 4.55
C LEU A 28 -1.15 -12.20 5.96
N LEU A 29 -0.31 -12.07 7.01
CA LEU A 29 -0.75 -11.87 8.39
C LEU A 29 -1.62 -10.63 8.52
N TYR A 30 -1.19 -9.49 7.97
CA TYR A 30 -1.97 -8.26 7.99
C TYR A 30 -3.37 -8.44 7.39
N TRP A 31 -3.45 -9.00 6.17
CA TRP A 31 -4.72 -9.23 5.48
C TRP A 31 -5.54 -10.37 6.10
N GLY A 32 -4.91 -11.27 6.84
CA GLY A 32 -5.56 -12.29 7.67
C GLY A 32 -6.12 -11.75 8.99
N GLY A 33 -5.90 -10.46 9.30
CA GLY A 33 -6.39 -9.81 10.52
C GLY A 33 -5.46 -9.95 11.73
N ASP A 34 -4.22 -10.39 11.52
CA ASP A 34 -3.24 -10.51 12.59
C ASP A 34 -2.41 -9.22 12.70
N GLU A 35 -2.48 -8.55 13.86
CA GLU A 35 -1.79 -7.28 14.11
C GLU A 35 -0.26 -7.37 13.97
N ARG A 36 0.34 -8.56 14.15
CA ARG A 36 1.77 -8.80 13.92
C ARG A 36 2.17 -8.49 12.48
N GLY A 37 1.23 -8.61 11.53
CA GLY A 37 1.40 -8.22 10.14
C GLY A 37 1.55 -6.72 9.92
N SER A 38 1.32 -5.87 10.92
CA SER A 38 1.60 -4.43 10.86
C SER A 38 3.04 -4.07 11.26
N ARG A 39 3.80 -5.02 11.80
CA ARG A 39 5.19 -4.84 12.21
C ARG A 39 6.14 -5.39 11.13
N PHE A 40 6.30 -4.62 10.07
CA PHE A 40 7.16 -5.02 8.96
C PHE A 40 8.63 -5.14 9.34
N SER A 41 9.29 -6.17 8.81
CA SER A 41 10.74 -6.38 8.94
C SER A 41 11.57 -5.57 7.93
N GLY A 42 10.94 -4.74 7.11
CA GLY A 42 11.58 -3.82 6.17
C GLY A 42 12.30 -2.66 6.86
N PRO A 43 12.60 -1.57 6.15
CA PRO A 43 13.23 -0.40 6.75
C PRO A 43 12.45 0.10 7.97
N PRO A 44 13.14 0.38 9.10
CA PRO A 44 12.48 0.57 10.41
C PRO A 44 11.60 1.82 10.50
N HIS A 45 11.66 2.69 9.51
CA HIS A 45 10.90 3.94 9.44
C HIS A 45 9.78 3.94 8.42
N ASP A 46 9.67 2.88 7.60
CA ASP A 46 8.54 2.73 6.69
C ASP A 46 7.25 2.50 7.48
N PHE A 47 6.18 3.10 7.00
CA PHE A 47 4.88 2.98 7.65
C PHE A 47 4.19 1.68 7.24
N PRO A 48 3.39 1.08 8.14
CA PRO A 48 2.49 0.00 7.78
C PRO A 48 1.37 0.51 6.85
N TYR A 49 0.53 -0.40 6.38
CA TYR A 49 -0.65 -0.03 5.60
C TYR A 49 -1.55 0.96 6.31
N CYS A 50 -2.09 1.89 5.53
CA CYS A 50 -3.12 2.82 5.97
C CYS A 50 -4.42 2.52 5.22
N ILE A 51 -5.43 1.96 5.90
CA ILE A 51 -6.74 1.68 5.30
C ILE A 51 -7.60 2.94 5.19
N PRO A 52 -7.65 3.85 6.19
CA PRO A 52 -8.37 5.11 6.04
C PRO A 52 -7.78 5.94 4.90
N VAL A 53 -8.61 6.15 3.86
CA VAL A 53 -8.19 6.75 2.59
C VAL A 53 -7.61 8.15 2.79
N GLY A 54 -6.39 8.38 2.32
CA GLY A 54 -5.71 9.68 2.32
C GLY A 54 -5.00 10.05 3.63
N LEU A 55 -5.18 9.27 4.71
CA LEU A 55 -4.61 9.60 6.03
C LEU A 55 -3.07 9.53 6.05
N GLN A 56 -2.46 8.74 5.18
CA GLN A 56 -1.00 8.68 5.06
C GLN A 56 -0.36 9.99 4.60
N ALA A 57 -1.10 10.86 3.92
CA ALA A 57 -0.56 12.11 3.38
C ALA A 57 -0.18 13.14 4.47
N PRO A 58 -1.01 13.43 5.49
CA PRO A 58 -0.60 14.24 6.64
C PRO A 58 0.62 13.66 7.38
N HIS A 59 0.67 12.33 7.54
CA HIS A 59 1.83 11.67 8.15
C HIS A 59 3.11 11.88 7.30
N ALA A 60 3.01 11.75 5.97
CA ALA A 60 4.13 11.99 5.07
C ALA A 60 4.64 13.45 5.14
N ALA A 61 3.72 14.41 5.20
CA ALA A 61 4.07 15.80 5.39
C ALA A 61 4.76 16.03 6.74
N GLY A 62 4.28 15.41 7.82
CA GLY A 62 4.90 15.46 9.14
C GLY A 62 6.31 14.86 9.19
N VAL A 63 6.49 13.68 8.57
CA VAL A 63 7.80 13.00 8.44
C VAL A 63 8.77 13.90 7.65
N ALA A 64 8.34 14.41 6.50
CA ALA A 64 9.18 15.29 5.67
C ALA A 64 9.50 16.61 6.38
N PHE A 65 8.59 17.14 7.20
CA PHE A 65 8.83 18.32 8.03
C PHE A 65 9.90 18.04 9.09
N ALA A 66 9.85 16.86 9.72
CA ALA A 66 10.91 16.45 10.67
C ALA A 66 12.27 16.34 9.98
N PHE A 67 12.37 15.77 8.76
CA PHE A 67 13.61 15.75 8.00
C PHE A 67 14.15 17.14 7.72
N LYS A 68 13.29 18.07 7.31
CA LYS A 68 13.67 19.47 7.07
C LYS A 68 14.20 20.13 8.35
N LEU A 69 13.50 19.99 9.48
CA LEU A 69 13.93 20.57 10.77
C LEU A 69 15.28 20.02 11.23
N ARG A 70 15.51 18.72 11.03
CA ARG A 70 16.75 18.03 11.40
C ARG A 70 17.85 18.20 10.35
N LYS A 71 17.55 18.83 9.22
CA LYS A 71 18.46 18.98 8.07
C LYS A 71 18.98 17.63 7.55
N GLU A 72 18.14 16.62 7.57
CA GLU A 72 18.45 15.28 7.05
C GLU A 72 18.17 15.24 5.54
N PRO A 73 19.06 14.69 4.70
CA PRO A 73 18.86 14.59 3.25
C PRO A 73 17.99 13.39 2.88
N ARG A 74 16.86 13.25 3.53
CA ARG A 74 15.90 12.15 3.39
C ARG A 74 14.63 12.64 2.71
N VAL A 75 13.90 11.72 2.11
CA VAL A 75 12.63 11.99 1.41
C VAL A 75 11.55 11.08 1.95
N ALA A 76 10.35 11.61 2.13
CA ALA A 76 9.15 10.82 2.35
C ALA A 76 8.47 10.56 1.01
N VAL A 77 8.05 9.32 0.75
CA VAL A 77 7.27 8.94 -0.45
C VAL A 77 5.92 8.43 0.00
N CYS A 78 4.86 9.11 -0.43
CA CYS A 78 3.49 8.83 -0.05
C CYS A 78 2.71 8.29 -1.24
N LEU A 79 2.21 7.06 -1.15
CA LEU A 79 1.43 6.41 -2.20
C LEU A 79 -0.05 6.44 -1.86
N PHE A 80 -0.91 6.74 -2.83
CA PHE A 80 -2.37 6.76 -2.66
C PHE A 80 -3.10 6.56 -3.99
N GLY A 81 -4.36 6.18 -3.93
CA GLY A 81 -5.23 6.09 -5.11
C GLY A 81 -5.90 7.42 -5.46
N ASP A 82 -6.48 7.50 -6.66
CA ASP A 82 -7.24 8.65 -7.14
C ASP A 82 -8.34 9.10 -6.16
N GLY A 83 -9.06 8.15 -5.54
CA GLY A 83 -10.10 8.46 -4.54
C GLY A 83 -9.61 9.27 -3.34
N ALA A 84 -8.33 9.15 -2.96
CA ALA A 84 -7.76 9.95 -1.88
C ALA A 84 -7.75 11.45 -2.21
N THR A 85 -7.72 11.81 -3.48
CA THR A 85 -7.71 13.22 -3.91
C THR A 85 -9.04 13.95 -3.67
N SER A 86 -10.07 13.23 -3.24
CA SER A 86 -11.36 13.78 -2.80
C SER A 86 -11.42 14.06 -1.30
N LYS A 87 -10.33 13.74 -0.54
CA LYS A 87 -10.24 13.96 0.91
C LYS A 87 -9.55 15.28 1.25
N GLY A 88 -10.12 16.00 2.22
CA GLY A 88 -9.54 17.25 2.73
C GLY A 88 -8.13 17.06 3.30
N ASP A 89 -7.90 15.97 4.02
CA ASP A 89 -6.60 15.62 4.61
C ASP A 89 -5.44 15.66 3.60
N LEU A 90 -5.68 15.10 2.38
CA LEU A 90 -4.67 15.13 1.33
C LEU A 90 -4.37 16.58 0.86
N TRP A 91 -5.41 17.39 0.69
CA TRP A 91 -5.26 18.78 0.26
C TRP A 91 -4.48 19.61 1.26
N GLU A 92 -4.79 19.48 2.54
CA GLU A 92 -4.06 20.17 3.61
C GLU A 92 -2.61 19.72 3.69
N ALA A 93 -2.36 18.41 3.56
CA ALA A 93 -1.00 17.88 3.53
C ALA A 93 -0.18 18.42 2.34
N MET A 94 -0.79 18.48 1.15
CA MET A 94 -0.15 19.03 -0.04
C MET A 94 0.13 20.53 0.12
N ASN A 95 -0.85 21.30 0.58
CA ASN A 95 -0.69 22.74 0.82
C ASN A 95 0.40 23.01 1.86
N PHE A 96 0.40 22.30 2.98
CA PHE A 96 1.44 22.42 4.00
C PHE A 96 2.82 22.07 3.45
N ALA A 97 2.89 20.98 2.66
CA ALA A 97 4.14 20.57 2.03
C ALA A 97 4.68 21.64 1.06
N GLY A 98 3.80 22.25 0.26
CA GLY A 98 4.15 23.33 -0.66
C GLY A 98 4.65 24.59 0.06
N VAL A 99 3.88 25.08 1.05
CA VAL A 99 4.25 26.24 1.87
C VAL A 99 5.61 26.04 2.55
N GLN A 100 5.82 24.85 3.08
CA GLN A 100 7.04 24.51 3.82
C GLN A 100 8.18 24.00 2.90
N LYS A 101 7.97 23.85 1.59
CA LYS A 101 8.93 23.24 0.66
C LYS A 101 9.53 21.94 1.21
N LEU A 102 8.65 20.99 1.57
CA LEU A 102 9.03 19.76 2.23
C LEU A 102 9.65 18.75 1.25
N PRO A 103 10.60 17.91 1.69
CA PRO A 103 11.15 16.82 0.90
C PRO A 103 10.18 15.62 0.87
N VAL A 104 9.06 15.76 0.16
CA VAL A 104 8.05 14.72 0.01
C VAL A 104 7.67 14.55 -1.45
N VAL A 105 7.49 13.29 -1.86
CA VAL A 105 6.94 12.93 -3.16
C VAL A 105 5.60 12.24 -2.94
N PHE A 106 4.55 12.83 -3.48
CA PHE A 106 3.20 12.29 -3.54
C PHE A 106 3.03 11.50 -4.84
N VAL A 107 2.58 10.25 -4.75
CA VAL A 107 2.33 9.42 -5.94
C VAL A 107 0.87 8.99 -5.94
N ALA A 108 0.11 9.52 -6.87
CA ALA A 108 -1.27 9.16 -7.10
C ALA A 108 -1.34 8.01 -8.11
N ASN A 109 -1.68 6.81 -7.67
CA ASN A 109 -2.03 5.72 -8.56
C ASN A 109 -3.46 5.95 -9.07
N ASN A 110 -3.58 6.65 -10.20
CA ASN A 110 -4.86 6.95 -10.81
C ASN A 110 -5.35 5.75 -11.62
N ASN A 111 -6.02 4.83 -10.94
CA ASN A 111 -6.64 3.67 -11.59
C ASN A 111 -8.06 3.95 -12.12
N GLN A 112 -8.47 5.22 -12.10
CA GLN A 112 -9.70 5.80 -12.65
C GLN A 112 -11.00 5.41 -11.93
N TRP A 113 -10.90 4.65 -10.83
CA TRP A 113 -12.05 4.16 -10.08
C TRP A 113 -11.83 4.21 -8.57
N ALA A 114 -12.57 5.08 -7.87
CA ALA A 114 -12.68 5.06 -6.42
C ALA A 114 -13.86 4.17 -6.02
N ILE A 115 -13.59 2.89 -5.75
CA ILE A 115 -14.60 1.84 -5.57
C ILE A 115 -15.49 1.77 -6.82
N SER A 116 -16.72 2.28 -6.75
CA SER A 116 -17.73 2.33 -7.81
C SER A 116 -17.85 3.70 -8.49
N VAL A 117 -17.05 4.69 -8.05
CA VAL A 117 -17.13 6.07 -8.59
C VAL A 117 -16.03 6.30 -9.61
N PRO A 118 -16.35 6.53 -10.89
CA PRO A 118 -15.35 6.81 -11.92
C PRO A 118 -14.72 8.19 -11.71
N LEU A 119 -13.47 8.36 -12.15
CA LEU A 119 -12.68 9.60 -11.98
C LEU A 119 -13.44 10.86 -12.40
N ARG A 120 -14.17 10.82 -13.51
CA ARG A 120 -14.96 11.95 -14.03
C ARG A 120 -16.05 12.48 -13.07
N LEU A 121 -16.45 11.69 -12.08
CA LEU A 121 -17.39 12.07 -11.02
C LEU A 121 -16.69 12.46 -9.70
N GLN A 122 -15.38 12.31 -9.62
CA GLN A 122 -14.59 12.65 -8.44
C GLN A 122 -13.94 14.02 -8.54
N THR A 123 -13.54 14.44 -9.73
CA THR A 123 -12.82 15.70 -9.95
C THR A 123 -13.16 16.31 -11.28
N ALA A 124 -13.21 17.65 -11.30
CA ALA A 124 -13.34 18.46 -12.53
C ALA A 124 -11.97 18.84 -13.12
N SER A 125 -10.84 18.55 -12.42
CA SER A 125 -9.52 18.75 -12.98
C SER A 125 -9.31 17.80 -14.15
N GLU A 126 -8.67 18.24 -15.20
CA GLU A 126 -8.32 17.41 -16.35
C GLU A 126 -7.38 16.27 -15.95
N THR A 127 -6.40 16.58 -15.08
CA THR A 127 -5.49 15.60 -14.48
C THR A 127 -5.40 15.78 -12.97
N ILE A 128 -5.07 14.72 -12.24
CA ILE A 128 -4.76 14.81 -10.80
C ILE A 128 -3.47 15.63 -10.60
N ALA A 129 -2.51 15.51 -11.50
CA ALA A 129 -1.26 16.27 -11.46
C ALA A 129 -1.47 17.80 -11.36
N GLN A 130 -2.53 18.34 -11.99
CA GLN A 130 -2.89 19.76 -11.90
C GLN A 130 -3.18 20.22 -10.47
N LYS A 131 -3.55 19.31 -9.57
CA LYS A 131 -3.83 19.64 -8.18
C LYS A 131 -2.60 20.15 -7.43
N ALA A 132 -1.40 19.77 -7.85
CA ALA A 132 -0.15 20.29 -7.31
C ALA A 132 0.03 21.79 -7.57
N ILE A 133 -0.52 22.32 -8.66
CA ILE A 133 -0.44 23.76 -9.00
C ILE A 133 -1.13 24.59 -7.92
N ALA A 134 -2.29 24.16 -7.43
CA ALA A 134 -3.02 24.84 -6.36
C ALA A 134 -2.26 24.81 -5.04
N ALA A 135 -1.43 23.79 -4.79
CA ALA A 135 -0.57 23.67 -3.63
C ALA A 135 0.82 24.31 -3.81
N GLY A 136 1.10 24.92 -4.98
CA GLY A 136 2.30 25.70 -5.25
C GLY A 136 3.57 24.90 -5.58
N PHE A 137 3.43 23.68 -6.13
CA PHE A 137 4.57 22.86 -6.53
C PHE A 137 4.30 22.09 -7.84
N VAL A 138 5.30 21.35 -8.32
CA VAL A 138 5.25 20.66 -9.60
C VAL A 138 4.49 19.34 -9.48
N GLY A 139 3.54 19.14 -10.40
CA GLY A 139 2.88 17.87 -10.65
C GLY A 139 3.07 17.43 -12.10
N GLU A 140 3.27 16.15 -12.31
CA GLU A 140 3.40 15.53 -13.62
C GLU A 140 2.52 14.29 -13.73
N GLN A 141 2.01 14.02 -14.93
CA GLN A 141 1.31 12.79 -15.25
C GLN A 141 2.24 11.88 -16.06
N VAL A 142 2.28 10.61 -15.70
CA VAL A 142 3.06 9.59 -16.39
C VAL A 142 2.18 8.38 -16.73
N ASP A 143 2.52 7.65 -17.78
CA ASP A 143 1.92 6.34 -18.06
C ASP A 143 2.28 5.37 -16.93
N GLY A 144 1.34 5.13 -16.03
CA GLY A 144 1.51 4.27 -14.84
C GLY A 144 1.65 2.78 -15.17
N ASN A 145 1.33 2.38 -16.39
CA ASN A 145 1.52 1.01 -16.89
C ASN A 145 2.88 0.82 -17.59
N ASP A 146 3.72 1.87 -17.62
CA ASP A 146 5.11 1.81 -18.10
C ASP A 146 6.08 1.95 -16.92
N VAL A 147 6.65 0.85 -16.45
CA VAL A 147 7.56 0.82 -15.31
C VAL A 147 8.82 1.66 -15.55
N ILE A 148 9.26 1.82 -16.80
CA ILE A 148 10.46 2.60 -17.15
C ILE A 148 10.13 4.10 -17.00
N ALA A 149 8.98 4.53 -17.50
CA ALA A 149 8.51 5.90 -17.36
C ALA A 149 8.26 6.27 -15.90
N VAL A 150 7.55 5.41 -15.14
CA VAL A 150 7.30 5.62 -13.70
C VAL A 150 8.61 5.70 -12.92
N ARG A 151 9.58 4.82 -13.23
CA ARG A 151 10.89 4.85 -12.59
C ARG A 151 11.62 6.18 -12.85
N ALA A 152 11.66 6.65 -14.09
CA ALA A 152 12.32 7.89 -14.45
C ALA A 152 11.70 9.10 -13.72
N ALA A 153 10.37 9.22 -13.74
CA ALA A 153 9.64 10.27 -13.02
C ALA A 153 9.89 10.21 -11.50
N ALA A 154 9.87 9.00 -10.91
CA ALA A 154 10.14 8.82 -9.49
C ALA A 154 11.59 9.18 -9.11
N GLU A 155 12.58 8.82 -9.92
CA GLU A 155 13.97 9.16 -9.69
C GLU A 155 14.19 10.70 -9.73
N GLU A 156 13.61 11.39 -10.71
CA GLU A 156 13.67 12.84 -10.84
C GLU A 156 12.97 13.53 -9.65
N ALA A 157 11.74 13.14 -9.34
CA ALA A 157 10.97 13.73 -8.24
C ALA A 157 11.68 13.57 -6.88
N ILE A 158 12.22 12.38 -6.60
CA ILE A 158 12.95 12.10 -5.35
C ILE A 158 14.26 12.89 -5.31
N ALA A 159 14.98 13.02 -6.43
CA ALA A 159 16.20 13.81 -6.50
C ALA A 159 15.93 15.30 -6.22
N ALA A 160 14.90 15.86 -6.86
CA ALA A 160 14.50 17.26 -6.69
C ALA A 160 14.03 17.55 -5.24
N ALA A 161 13.20 16.69 -4.67
CA ALA A 161 12.75 16.82 -3.29
C ALA A 161 13.93 16.76 -2.30
N ARG A 162 14.89 15.85 -2.53
CA ARG A 162 16.11 15.71 -1.72
C ARG A 162 17.03 16.91 -1.84
N ALA A 163 17.08 17.55 -3.00
CA ALA A 163 17.85 18.78 -3.25
C ALA A 163 17.21 20.01 -2.58
N GLY A 164 16.02 19.88 -1.99
CA GLY A 164 15.33 20.98 -1.30
C GLY A 164 14.49 21.86 -2.23
N GLU A 165 14.20 21.39 -3.46
CA GLU A 165 13.36 22.13 -4.41
C GLU A 165 11.88 22.12 -4.03
N GLY A 166 11.51 21.37 -3.00
CA GLY A 166 10.15 21.23 -2.47
C GLY A 166 9.47 19.93 -2.92
N PRO A 167 8.17 19.79 -2.63
CA PRO A 167 7.43 18.57 -2.94
C PRO A 167 7.22 18.35 -4.44
N ARG A 168 6.88 17.11 -4.80
CA ARG A 168 6.46 16.71 -6.14
C ARG A 168 5.19 15.87 -6.07
N LEU A 169 4.36 15.93 -7.10
CA LEU A 169 3.24 15.02 -7.31
C LEU A 169 3.44 14.28 -8.63
N ILE A 170 3.43 12.96 -8.57
CA ILE A 170 3.37 12.09 -9.75
C ILE A 170 1.98 11.50 -9.83
N GLU A 171 1.29 11.70 -10.94
CA GLU A 171 0.09 10.96 -11.28
C GLU A 171 0.45 9.81 -12.21
N ALA A 172 0.42 8.60 -11.69
CA ALA A 172 0.61 7.39 -12.48
C ALA A 172 -0.75 6.97 -13.04
N LEU A 173 -0.98 7.23 -14.33
CA LEU A 173 -2.23 6.89 -15.00
C LEU A 173 -2.27 5.39 -15.30
N THR A 174 -3.17 4.68 -14.65
CA THR A 174 -3.38 3.24 -14.76
C THR A 174 -4.87 2.95 -15.00
N TYR A 175 -5.23 1.67 -14.99
CA TYR A 175 -6.62 1.24 -14.98
C TYR A 175 -6.80 0.03 -14.07
N ARG A 176 -7.84 0.03 -13.23
CA ARG A 176 -8.16 -1.09 -12.34
C ARG A 176 -8.84 -2.21 -13.14
N LEU A 177 -8.10 -3.28 -13.47
CA LEU A 177 -8.61 -4.41 -14.25
C LEU A 177 -9.52 -5.34 -13.45
N GLY A 178 -9.26 -5.54 -12.16
CA GLY A 178 -10.06 -6.39 -11.28
C GLY A 178 -11.13 -5.63 -10.50
N ASP A 179 -11.83 -6.36 -9.63
CA ASP A 179 -12.74 -5.78 -8.64
C ASP A 179 -12.00 -4.92 -7.61
N HIS A 180 -12.73 -4.11 -6.86
CA HIS A 180 -12.12 -3.25 -5.84
C HIS A 180 -11.56 -4.06 -4.66
N THR A 181 -12.32 -5.06 -4.21
CA THR A 181 -11.95 -6.03 -3.16
C THR A 181 -12.47 -7.40 -3.54
N THR A 182 -12.13 -8.43 -2.75
CA THR A 182 -12.64 -9.79 -2.90
C THR A 182 -14.17 -9.91 -2.70
N ALA A 183 -14.78 -8.94 -2.03
CA ALA A 183 -16.22 -8.87 -1.79
C ALA A 183 -16.98 -7.96 -2.77
N ASP A 184 -16.27 -7.34 -3.73
CA ASP A 184 -16.84 -6.44 -4.73
C ASP A 184 -17.27 -7.22 -5.98
N ASP A 185 -18.28 -6.68 -6.66
CA ASP A 185 -18.72 -7.11 -7.99
C ASP A 185 -18.75 -5.88 -8.90
N ALA A 186 -17.64 -5.62 -9.57
CA ALA A 186 -17.48 -4.46 -10.44
C ALA A 186 -18.40 -4.50 -11.66
N GLY A 187 -18.93 -5.68 -12.05
CA GLY A 187 -19.91 -5.81 -13.12
C GLY A 187 -21.21 -5.02 -12.87
N ARG A 188 -21.49 -4.67 -11.63
CA ARG A 188 -22.66 -3.85 -11.24
C ARG A 188 -22.56 -2.37 -11.62
N TYR A 189 -21.36 -1.85 -11.85
CA TYR A 189 -21.14 -0.42 -12.07
C TYR A 189 -20.13 -0.10 -13.20
N ARG A 190 -19.46 -1.12 -13.77
CA ARG A 190 -18.43 -0.96 -14.79
C ARG A 190 -18.64 -1.95 -15.93
N PRO A 191 -18.76 -1.46 -17.20
CA PRO A 191 -18.95 -2.33 -18.34
C PRO A 191 -17.77 -3.26 -18.59
N PRO A 192 -17.97 -4.56 -18.85
CA PRO A 192 -16.88 -5.52 -19.13
C PRO A 192 -16.04 -5.13 -20.36
N GLU A 193 -16.64 -4.47 -21.33
CA GLU A 193 -15.96 -4.02 -22.57
C GLU A 193 -14.90 -2.95 -22.27
N GLU A 194 -15.16 -2.10 -21.29
CA GLU A 194 -14.20 -1.09 -20.81
C GLU A 194 -12.96 -1.79 -20.22
N VAL A 195 -13.18 -2.77 -19.37
CA VAL A 195 -12.09 -3.58 -18.78
C VAL A 195 -11.29 -4.30 -19.85
N GLN A 196 -11.98 -4.95 -20.81
CA GLN A 196 -11.33 -5.70 -21.88
C GLN A 196 -10.48 -4.80 -22.77
N ALA A 197 -10.90 -3.55 -23.01
CA ALA A 197 -10.12 -2.61 -23.80
C ALA A 197 -8.77 -2.26 -23.15
N HIS A 198 -8.71 -2.24 -21.80
CA HIS A 198 -7.51 -1.91 -21.04
C HIS A 198 -6.56 -3.11 -20.79
N TRP A 199 -6.99 -4.37 -21.02
CA TRP A 199 -6.11 -5.53 -20.87
C TRP A 199 -4.86 -5.49 -21.75
N LYS A 200 -4.92 -4.84 -22.91
CA LYS A 200 -3.75 -4.65 -23.79
C LYS A 200 -2.68 -3.74 -23.18
N GLU A 201 -3.04 -2.97 -22.14
CA GLU A 201 -2.17 -2.01 -21.44
C GLU A 201 -1.64 -2.59 -20.13
N GLU A 202 -1.89 -3.88 -19.86
CA GLU A 202 -1.43 -4.55 -18.65
C GLU A 202 0.10 -4.46 -18.53
N PRO A 203 0.63 -3.93 -17.40
CA PRO A 203 2.04 -3.50 -17.30
C PRO A 203 3.05 -4.64 -17.44
N ILE A 204 2.74 -5.85 -16.97
CA ILE A 204 3.66 -7.00 -17.09
C ILE A 204 3.72 -7.47 -18.53
N ALA A 205 2.58 -7.56 -19.21
CA ALA A 205 2.53 -7.93 -20.62
C ALA A 205 3.26 -6.93 -21.51
N ARG A 206 3.12 -5.62 -21.22
CA ARG A 206 3.84 -4.55 -21.94
C ARG A 206 5.35 -4.65 -21.75
N LEU A 207 5.81 -4.78 -20.50
CA LEU A 207 7.23 -4.90 -20.21
C LEU A 207 7.82 -6.15 -20.86
N ARG A 208 7.12 -7.29 -20.78
CA ARG A 208 7.51 -8.54 -21.44
C ARG A 208 7.67 -8.33 -22.94
N ALA A 209 6.66 -7.74 -23.59
CA ALA A 209 6.72 -7.48 -25.04
C ALA A 209 7.90 -6.58 -25.42
N TYR A 210 8.15 -5.54 -24.64
CA TYR A 210 9.31 -4.66 -24.84
C TYR A 210 10.63 -5.41 -24.69
N LEU A 211 10.83 -6.15 -23.62
CA LEU A 211 12.07 -6.90 -23.37
C LEU A 211 12.33 -7.96 -24.43
N VAL A 212 11.27 -8.66 -24.89
CA VAL A 212 11.38 -9.62 -26.01
C VAL A 212 11.80 -8.89 -27.29
N SER A 213 11.22 -7.73 -27.60
CA SER A 213 11.59 -6.93 -28.78
C SER A 213 13.05 -6.47 -28.77
N GLN A 214 13.61 -6.29 -27.58
CA GLN A 214 15.03 -5.92 -27.37
C GLN A 214 15.96 -7.16 -27.26
N ASN A 215 15.46 -8.37 -27.47
CA ASN A 215 16.18 -9.62 -27.25
C ASN A 215 16.76 -9.77 -25.82
N ALA A 216 16.17 -9.11 -24.85
CA ALA A 216 16.59 -9.12 -23.45
C ALA A 216 15.82 -10.13 -22.59
N TRP A 217 14.78 -10.76 -23.13
CA TRP A 217 13.92 -11.71 -22.43
C TRP A 217 13.44 -12.82 -23.35
N THR A 218 13.38 -14.06 -22.84
CA THR A 218 12.98 -15.24 -23.58
C THR A 218 11.81 -15.95 -22.89
N LYS A 219 11.10 -16.79 -23.64
CA LYS A 219 10.02 -17.64 -23.09
C LYS A 219 10.53 -18.56 -21.96
N ALA A 220 11.72 -19.12 -22.10
CA ALA A 220 12.30 -20.00 -21.08
C ALA A 220 12.59 -19.25 -19.77
N GLN A 221 13.03 -17.98 -19.84
CA GLN A 221 13.21 -17.14 -18.66
C GLN A 221 11.88 -16.78 -17.99
N GLU A 222 10.83 -16.51 -18.78
CA GLU A 222 9.49 -16.28 -18.26
C GLU A 222 8.93 -17.49 -17.51
N GLU A 223 9.06 -18.68 -18.09
CA GLU A 223 8.62 -19.93 -17.47
C GLU A 223 9.39 -20.21 -16.17
N ALA A 224 10.70 -19.99 -16.17
CA ALA A 224 11.53 -20.16 -14.98
C ALA A 224 11.15 -19.16 -13.87
N LEU A 225 10.92 -17.88 -14.22
CA LEU A 225 10.47 -16.87 -13.28
C LEU A 225 9.10 -17.21 -12.67
N ALA A 226 8.16 -17.69 -13.48
CA ALA A 226 6.84 -18.09 -13.00
C ALA A 226 6.94 -19.22 -11.96
N ILE A 227 7.79 -20.23 -12.20
CA ILE A 227 8.04 -21.31 -11.24
C ILE A 227 8.67 -20.80 -9.95
N GLU A 228 9.66 -19.90 -10.05
CA GLU A 228 10.29 -19.29 -8.88
C GLU A 228 9.28 -18.48 -8.07
N CYS A 229 8.49 -17.64 -8.72
CA CYS A 229 7.47 -16.83 -8.05
C CYS A 229 6.44 -17.71 -7.33
N GLN A 230 5.95 -18.78 -7.99
CA GLN A 230 5.01 -19.71 -7.35
C GLN A 230 5.61 -20.36 -6.11
N ALA A 231 6.83 -20.86 -6.20
CA ALA A 231 7.50 -21.48 -5.05
C ALA A 231 7.68 -20.51 -3.88
N ARG A 232 7.98 -19.23 -4.16
CA ARG A 232 8.08 -18.19 -3.12
C ARG A 232 6.74 -17.89 -2.46
N VAL A 233 5.65 -17.85 -3.25
CA VAL A 233 4.29 -17.65 -2.73
C VAL A 233 3.89 -18.84 -1.86
N ASP A 234 4.07 -20.07 -2.34
CA ASP A 234 3.70 -21.28 -1.61
C ASP A 234 4.43 -21.35 -0.25
N ALA A 235 5.73 -21.10 -0.24
CA ALA A 235 6.50 -21.05 0.99
C ALA A 235 6.05 -19.95 1.96
N ALA A 236 5.61 -18.81 1.47
CA ALA A 236 5.05 -17.74 2.31
C ALA A 236 3.68 -18.12 2.89
N VAL A 237 2.84 -18.78 2.09
CA VAL A 237 1.54 -19.30 2.54
C VAL A 237 1.73 -20.38 3.62
N GLU A 238 2.67 -21.31 3.43
CA GLU A 238 2.98 -22.33 4.45
C GLU A 238 3.39 -21.67 5.79
N ARG A 239 4.28 -20.67 5.75
CA ARG A 239 4.69 -19.94 6.97
C ARG A 239 3.54 -19.19 7.61
N TYR A 240 2.67 -18.55 6.81
CA TYR A 240 1.47 -17.88 7.31
C TYR A 240 0.53 -18.86 8.01
N LEU A 241 0.21 -20.00 7.37
CA LEU A 241 -0.69 -21.01 7.92
C LEU A 241 -0.12 -21.72 9.17
N ALA A 242 1.19 -21.80 9.28
CA ALA A 242 1.88 -22.34 10.46
C ALA A 242 1.92 -21.35 11.64
N THR A 243 1.54 -20.11 11.44
CA THR A 243 1.54 -19.08 12.48
C THR A 243 0.31 -19.25 13.36
N ALA A 244 0.52 -19.62 14.62
CA ALA A 244 -0.57 -19.77 15.58
C ALA A 244 -1.30 -18.42 15.82
N PRO A 245 -2.64 -18.44 15.98
CA PRO A 245 -3.40 -17.25 16.38
C PRO A 245 -2.82 -16.63 17.66
N GLN A 246 -2.94 -15.31 17.79
CA GLN A 246 -2.60 -14.63 19.03
C GLN A 246 -3.66 -14.93 20.09
N PRO A 247 -3.29 -15.05 21.38
CA PRO A 247 -4.26 -15.07 22.47
C PRO A 247 -5.12 -13.79 22.44
N ALA A 248 -6.43 -13.90 22.67
CA ALA A 248 -7.33 -12.74 22.61
C ALA A 248 -6.97 -11.67 23.65
N VAL A 249 -6.35 -12.06 24.77
CA VAL A 249 -5.86 -11.13 25.80
C VAL A 249 -4.81 -10.13 25.30
N THR A 250 -4.13 -10.42 24.18
CA THR A 250 -3.14 -9.52 23.59
C THR A 250 -3.74 -8.19 23.12
N MET A 251 -5.06 -8.13 22.91
CA MET A 251 -5.76 -6.88 22.59
C MET A 251 -5.59 -5.79 23.65
N PHE A 252 -5.23 -6.16 24.89
CA PHE A 252 -5.01 -5.21 25.99
C PHE A 252 -3.55 -4.76 26.12
N ASP A 253 -2.59 -5.47 25.49
CA ASP A 253 -1.16 -5.33 25.78
C ASP A 253 -0.57 -4.01 25.24
N HIS A 254 -1.21 -3.37 24.25
CA HIS A 254 -0.67 -2.19 23.56
C HIS A 254 -1.59 -0.96 23.61
N LEU A 255 -2.72 -1.03 24.34
CA LEU A 255 -3.67 0.08 24.43
C LEU A 255 -3.16 1.22 25.33
N TYR A 256 -2.45 0.86 26.39
CA TYR A 256 -1.95 1.79 27.41
C TYR A 256 -0.55 1.39 27.86
N ALA A 257 0.22 2.34 28.37
CA ALA A 257 1.50 2.05 29.02
C ALA A 257 1.31 1.21 30.29
N GLU A 258 0.24 1.49 31.03
CA GLU A 258 -0.23 0.71 32.18
C GLU A 258 -1.74 0.49 31.99
N LEU A 259 -2.18 -0.78 32.08
CA LEU A 259 -3.59 -1.11 31.87
C LEU A 259 -4.45 -0.50 32.98
N PRO A 260 -5.44 0.37 32.70
CA PRO A 260 -6.35 0.90 33.70
C PRO A 260 -7.12 -0.19 34.42
N GLU A 261 -7.37 -0.01 35.72
CA GLU A 261 -8.09 -0.98 36.55
C GLU A 261 -9.46 -1.37 35.98
N ALA A 262 -10.14 -0.42 35.31
CA ALA A 262 -11.43 -0.69 34.65
C ALA A 262 -11.37 -1.79 33.57
N TYR A 263 -10.20 -2.03 32.98
CA TYR A 263 -10.01 -3.09 31.98
C TYR A 263 -9.45 -4.41 32.54
N ALA A 264 -8.93 -4.40 33.77
CA ALA A 264 -8.34 -5.59 34.39
C ALA A 264 -9.33 -6.75 34.43
N LYS A 265 -10.57 -6.47 34.86
CA LYS A 265 -11.64 -7.48 34.92
C LYS A 265 -12.01 -8.04 33.54
N GLN A 266 -12.11 -7.19 32.53
CA GLN A 266 -12.41 -7.63 31.17
C GLN A 266 -11.29 -8.53 30.61
N ARG A 267 -10.04 -8.24 30.93
CA ARG A 267 -8.90 -9.07 30.56
C ARG A 267 -8.95 -10.44 31.22
N GLU A 268 -9.28 -10.48 32.50
CA GLU A 268 -9.44 -11.74 33.26
C GLU A 268 -10.58 -12.59 32.69
N GLU A 269 -11.75 -12.02 32.47
CA GLU A 269 -12.92 -12.70 31.89
C GLU A 269 -12.61 -13.29 30.50
N LEU A 270 -11.86 -12.55 29.66
CA LEU A 270 -11.46 -13.02 28.35
C LEU A 270 -10.46 -14.17 28.43
N GLN A 271 -9.52 -14.11 29.37
CA GLN A 271 -8.54 -15.16 29.61
C GLN A 271 -9.19 -16.46 30.08
N GLU A 272 -10.19 -16.37 30.97
CA GLU A 272 -10.96 -17.51 31.46
C GLU A 272 -11.75 -18.16 30.31
N THR A 273 -12.34 -17.35 29.43
CA THR A 273 -13.10 -17.83 28.27
C THR A 273 -12.19 -18.59 27.31
N GLU A 274 -11.01 -18.06 26.98
CA GLU A 274 -10.03 -18.74 26.11
C GLU A 274 -9.56 -20.08 26.70
N LEU A 275 -9.39 -20.17 28.01
CA LEU A 275 -8.99 -21.41 28.66
C LEU A 275 -10.11 -22.46 28.57
N GLN A 276 -11.35 -22.05 28.79
CA GLN A 276 -12.52 -22.94 28.67
C GLN A 276 -12.71 -23.45 27.24
N GLU A 277 -12.55 -22.59 26.25
CA GLU A 277 -12.64 -22.98 24.83
C GLU A 277 -11.57 -24.02 24.46
N LYS A 278 -10.34 -23.81 24.87
CA LYS A 278 -9.24 -24.80 24.66
C LYS A 278 -9.50 -26.12 25.31
N GLU A 279 -10.00 -26.15 26.55
CA GLU A 279 -10.37 -27.38 27.25
C GLU A 279 -11.51 -28.12 26.55
N LEU A 280 -12.48 -27.39 25.98
CA LEU A 280 -13.57 -27.98 25.19
C LEU A 280 -13.07 -28.58 23.87
N GLU A 281 -12.16 -27.89 23.18
CA GLU A 281 -11.54 -28.39 21.93
C GLU A 281 -10.72 -29.66 22.18
N GLU A 282 -9.89 -29.69 23.22
CA GLU A 282 -9.08 -30.87 23.59
C GLU A 282 -9.93 -32.07 23.99
N ASN A 283 -11.09 -31.84 24.59
CA ASN A 283 -12.01 -32.88 25.04
C ASN A 283 -13.05 -33.32 23.97
N THR A 284 -13.09 -32.63 22.81
CA THR A 284 -13.99 -33.00 21.72
C THR A 284 -13.33 -34.06 20.82
N PRO A 285 -13.90 -35.30 20.71
CA PRO A 285 -13.31 -36.32 19.84
C PRO A 285 -13.22 -35.82 18.39
N ALA A 286 -12.07 -36.01 17.76
CA ALA A 286 -11.86 -35.68 16.36
C ALA A 286 -12.85 -36.43 15.44
N GLY A 287 -13.97 -35.80 15.11
CA GLY A 287 -15.02 -36.44 14.33
C GLY A 287 -16.11 -35.51 13.85
N LYS A 288 -15.81 -34.77 12.80
CA LYS A 288 -16.56 -34.48 11.57
C LYS A 288 -16.19 -33.09 11.02
N PRO A 289 -15.79 -32.93 9.76
CA PRO A 289 -15.64 -31.63 9.15
C PRO A 289 -17.04 -30.98 9.05
N HIS A 290 -17.12 -29.74 9.46
CA HIS A 290 -18.32 -28.91 9.24
C HIS A 290 -18.53 -28.76 7.73
N ALA A 291 -19.72 -29.20 7.28
CA ALA A 291 -20.21 -29.06 5.92
C ALA A 291 -20.58 -27.60 5.61
#